data_2e7bf35a1e1eb2fc57f0d73980245c26
#
_entry.id   2e7bf35a1e1eb2fc57f0d73980245c26
#
_cell.length_a   1.000
_cell.length_b   1.000
_cell.length_c   1.000
_cell.angle_alpha   90.00
_cell.angle_beta   90.00
_cell.angle_gamma   90.00
#
_symmetry.space_group_name_H-M   'P 1'
#
loop_
_entity.id
_entity.type
_entity.pdbx_description
1 polymer ?
#
loop_
_entity_poly.entity_id
_entity_poly.type
_entity_poly.pdbx_seq_one_letter_code
_entity_poly.pdbx_strand_id
1 'polypeptide(L)'
;MAKSPTPYRALTPERRLSLVMSALAKHKGARTLYSQRLAAKGGGFRAATLISWPVEKLAREFVRLHAQTPQDELELLQLLYVDLEPQIQITFLDVAGVKHDAGAIPEELELPYADAAAVARGVAAVLTQHGDDGRHYLRTLVMYNLASWPGLDTELAKTETAS
;
A
#
# COMPACT_ATOMS: atom_id res chain seq x y z
N MET A 1 -14.08 -10.20 -18.44
CA MET A 1 -12.76 -10.33 -17.83
C MET A 1 -12.82 -9.96 -16.35
N ALA A 2 -12.29 -10.82 -15.49
CA ALA A 2 -12.16 -10.48 -14.08
C ALA A 2 -11.12 -9.34 -13.93
N LYS A 3 -11.49 -8.28 -13.23
CA LYS A 3 -10.58 -7.18 -12.93
C LYS A 3 -9.49 -7.68 -11.97
N SER A 4 -8.24 -7.38 -12.26
CA SER A 4 -7.15 -7.72 -11.35
C SER A 4 -7.40 -7.14 -9.95
N PRO A 5 -7.05 -7.86 -8.89
CA PRO A 5 -7.24 -7.34 -7.54
C PRO A 5 -6.39 -6.08 -7.33
N THR A 6 -6.88 -5.17 -6.49
CA THR A 6 -6.09 -4.01 -6.06
C THR A 6 -4.85 -4.48 -5.31
N PRO A 7 -3.79 -3.65 -5.21
CA PRO A 7 -2.61 -4.02 -4.42
C PRO A 7 -2.93 -4.42 -2.99
N TYR A 8 -3.87 -3.74 -2.33
CA TYR A 8 -4.30 -4.12 -0.99
C TYR A 8 -4.93 -5.53 -0.98
N ARG A 9 -5.84 -5.80 -1.93
CA ARG A 9 -6.50 -7.11 -2.02
C ARG A 9 -5.57 -8.24 -2.46
N ALA A 10 -4.46 -7.91 -3.09
CA ALA A 10 -3.43 -8.88 -3.47
C ALA A 10 -2.57 -9.34 -2.29
N LEU A 11 -2.59 -8.62 -1.16
CA LEU A 11 -1.95 -9.06 0.07
C LEU A 11 -2.65 -10.32 0.61
N THR A 12 -1.90 -11.18 1.32
CA THR A 12 -2.51 -12.34 1.99
C THR A 12 -3.47 -11.87 3.08
N PRO A 13 -4.47 -12.68 3.47
CA PRO A 13 -5.35 -12.33 4.59
C PRO A 13 -4.60 -12.00 5.88
N GLU A 14 -3.51 -12.72 6.17
CA GLU A 14 -2.67 -12.51 7.35
C GLU A 14 -1.98 -11.14 7.30
N ARG A 15 -1.46 -10.76 6.14
CA ARG A 15 -0.81 -9.44 5.97
C ARG A 15 -1.83 -8.31 6.06
N ARG A 16 -3.01 -8.49 5.48
CA ARG A 16 -4.11 -7.50 5.62
C ARG A 16 -4.52 -7.33 7.08
N LEU A 17 -4.67 -8.44 7.80
CA LEU A 17 -5.00 -8.39 9.22
C LEU A 17 -3.94 -7.65 10.03
N SER A 18 -2.67 -8.00 9.83
CA SER A 18 -1.55 -7.34 10.51
C SER A 18 -1.53 -5.84 10.21
N LEU A 19 -1.77 -5.46 8.96
CA LEU A 19 -1.78 -4.07 8.52
C LEU A 19 -2.94 -3.29 9.17
N VAL A 20 -4.14 -3.85 9.19
CA VAL A 20 -5.31 -3.24 9.83
C VAL A 20 -5.09 -3.09 11.35
N MET A 21 -4.51 -4.09 11.99
CA MET A 21 -4.17 -4.01 13.41
C MET A 21 -3.14 -2.90 13.68
N SER A 22 -2.15 -2.75 12.81
CA SER A 22 -1.17 -1.67 12.91
C SER A 22 -1.81 -0.29 12.77
N ALA A 23 -2.75 -0.15 11.84
CA ALA A 23 -3.51 1.09 11.67
C ALA A 23 -4.33 1.43 12.93
N LEU A 24 -5.00 0.44 13.50
CA LEU A 24 -5.77 0.60 14.73
C LEU A 24 -4.90 1.01 15.92
N ALA A 25 -3.66 0.51 15.97
CA ALA A 25 -2.72 0.86 17.04
C ALA A 25 -2.12 2.26 16.86
N LYS A 26 -1.87 2.67 15.62
CA LYS A 26 -1.11 3.91 15.32
C LYS A 26 -2.00 5.14 15.10
N HIS A 27 -3.21 4.97 14.56
CA HIS A 27 -4.07 6.08 14.18
C HIS A 27 -5.22 6.23 15.17
N LYS A 28 -5.24 7.38 15.84
CA LYS A 28 -6.18 7.67 16.93
C LYS A 28 -7.66 7.58 16.52
N GLY A 29 -8.01 7.89 15.29
CA GLY A 29 -9.38 7.83 14.78
C GLY A 29 -9.76 6.53 14.10
N ALA A 30 -8.82 5.59 13.94
CA ALA A 30 -9.04 4.40 13.12
C ALA A 30 -10.12 3.48 13.69
N ARG A 31 -10.17 3.32 15.02
CA ARG A 31 -11.18 2.47 15.66
C ARG A 31 -12.60 2.95 15.35
N THR A 32 -12.86 4.24 15.48
CA THR A 32 -14.15 4.84 15.15
C THR A 32 -14.46 4.69 13.65
N LEU A 33 -13.49 5.04 12.81
CA LEU A 33 -13.66 4.96 11.36
C LEU A 33 -13.97 3.54 10.90
N TYR A 34 -13.18 2.56 11.34
CA TYR A 34 -13.34 1.16 10.89
C TYR A 34 -14.62 0.54 11.46
N SER A 35 -15.04 0.94 12.66
CA SER A 35 -16.33 0.54 13.21
C SER A 35 -17.49 1.08 12.36
N GLN A 36 -17.41 2.30 11.91
CA GLN A 36 -18.40 2.90 10.99
C GLN A 36 -18.41 2.19 9.64
N ARG A 37 -17.23 1.89 9.08
CA ARG A 37 -17.11 1.14 7.82
C ARG A 37 -17.76 -0.23 7.91
N LEU A 38 -17.46 -0.93 9.00
CA LEU A 38 -17.99 -2.29 9.21
C LEU A 38 -19.50 -2.27 9.42
N ALA A 39 -20.02 -1.34 10.20
CA ALA A 39 -21.45 -1.17 10.39
C ALA A 39 -22.17 -0.89 9.06
N ALA A 40 -21.59 -0.04 8.22
CA ALA A 40 -22.14 0.29 6.90
C ALA A 40 -22.13 -0.90 5.94
N LYS A 41 -21.25 -1.88 6.14
CA LYS A 41 -21.14 -3.08 5.27
C LYS A 41 -22.27 -4.08 5.47
N GLY A 42 -23.14 -3.89 6.47
CA GLY A 42 -24.32 -4.73 6.64
C GLY A 42 -24.12 -5.98 7.48
N GLY A 43 -23.09 -5.99 8.34
CA GLY A 43 -22.84 -7.13 9.25
C GLY A 43 -23.81 -7.25 10.43
N GLY A 44 -24.82 -6.41 10.50
CA GLY A 44 -25.83 -6.44 11.55
C GLY A 44 -25.41 -5.78 12.86
N PHE A 45 -24.22 -5.18 12.92
CA PHE A 45 -23.70 -4.54 14.12
C PHE A 45 -23.80 -3.01 14.02
N ARG A 46 -24.07 -2.38 15.15
CA ARG A 46 -24.02 -0.91 15.25
C ARG A 46 -22.57 -0.48 15.52
N ALA A 47 -22.18 0.67 14.97
CA ALA A 47 -20.83 1.22 15.17
C ALA A 47 -20.47 1.37 16.65
N ALA A 48 -21.42 1.78 17.51
CA ALA A 48 -21.22 1.92 18.95
C ALA A 48 -20.85 0.59 19.62
N THR A 49 -21.40 -0.52 19.15
CA THR A 49 -21.05 -1.86 19.64
C THR A 49 -19.66 -2.27 19.20
N LEU A 50 -19.34 -2.03 17.93
CA LEU A 50 -18.06 -2.40 17.32
C LEU A 50 -16.87 -1.67 17.95
N ILE A 51 -17.05 -0.40 18.34
CA ILE A 51 -16.00 0.39 18.99
C ILE A 51 -15.51 -0.28 20.29
N SER A 52 -16.39 -1.00 20.99
CA SER A 52 -16.03 -1.67 22.24
C SER A 52 -15.37 -3.04 22.05
N TRP A 53 -15.31 -3.56 20.81
CA TRP A 53 -14.71 -4.86 20.56
C TRP A 53 -13.20 -4.86 20.79
N PRO A 54 -12.59 -6.01 21.16
CA PRO A 54 -11.14 -6.14 21.09
C PRO A 54 -10.62 -5.80 19.71
N VAL A 55 -9.44 -5.17 19.65
CA VAL A 55 -8.82 -4.73 18.39
C VAL A 55 -8.72 -5.87 17.37
N GLU A 56 -8.28 -7.04 17.82
CA GLU A 56 -8.13 -8.20 16.93
C GLU A 56 -9.46 -8.64 16.32
N LYS A 57 -10.52 -8.67 17.11
CA LYS A 57 -11.86 -9.04 16.65
C LYS A 57 -12.37 -8.05 15.61
N LEU A 58 -12.23 -6.75 15.88
CA LEU A 58 -12.63 -5.71 14.95
C LEU A 58 -11.85 -5.81 13.64
N ALA A 59 -10.54 -6.00 13.73
CA ALA A 59 -9.67 -6.13 12.55
C ALA A 59 -10.02 -7.37 11.71
N ARG A 60 -10.27 -8.51 12.35
CA ARG A 60 -10.64 -9.75 11.65
C ARG A 60 -11.94 -9.60 10.86
N GLU A 61 -12.97 -9.03 11.47
CA GLU A 61 -14.23 -8.79 10.77
C GLU A 61 -14.11 -7.75 9.67
N PHE A 62 -13.35 -6.68 9.90
CA PHE A 62 -13.08 -5.66 8.89
C PHE A 62 -12.42 -6.26 7.63
N VAL A 63 -11.42 -7.11 7.82
CA VAL A 63 -10.73 -7.81 6.72
C VAL A 63 -11.65 -8.83 6.06
N ARG A 64 -12.35 -9.64 6.85
CA ARG A 64 -13.21 -10.71 6.35
C ARG A 64 -14.33 -10.18 5.46
N LEU A 65 -14.95 -9.08 5.85
CA LEU A 65 -16.08 -8.49 5.13
C LEU A 65 -15.67 -7.46 4.06
N HIS A 66 -14.37 -7.25 3.86
CA HIS A 66 -13.85 -6.24 2.92
C HIS A 66 -14.51 -4.88 3.15
N ALA A 67 -14.51 -4.42 4.39
CA ALA A 67 -15.20 -3.20 4.79
C ALA A 67 -14.48 -1.91 4.36
N GLN A 68 -13.23 -2.00 3.92
CA GLN A 68 -12.43 -0.85 3.49
C GLN A 68 -12.99 -0.20 2.23
N THR A 69 -12.88 1.13 2.17
CA THR A 69 -13.11 1.89 0.95
C THR A 69 -11.81 1.94 0.10
N PRO A 70 -11.88 2.36 -1.19
CA PRO A 70 -10.64 2.57 -1.97
C PRO A 70 -9.67 3.54 -1.32
N GLN A 71 -10.16 4.57 -0.65
CA GLN A 71 -9.31 5.51 0.09
C GLN A 71 -8.64 4.84 1.29
N ASP A 72 -9.37 4.00 2.00
CA ASP A 72 -8.80 3.21 3.12
C ASP A 72 -7.69 2.29 2.62
N GLU A 73 -7.85 1.66 1.45
CA GLU A 73 -6.81 0.82 0.84
C GLU A 73 -5.53 1.61 0.57
N LEU A 74 -5.65 2.81 0.01
CA LEU A 74 -4.50 3.69 -0.24
C LEU A 74 -3.79 4.05 1.07
N GLU A 75 -4.53 4.45 2.09
CA GLU A 75 -3.96 4.84 3.38
C GLU A 75 -3.27 3.67 4.08
N LEU A 76 -3.84 2.47 3.98
CA LEU A 76 -3.22 1.25 4.52
C LEU A 76 -1.91 0.91 3.79
N LEU A 77 -1.89 1.06 2.46
CA LEU A 77 -0.66 0.84 1.69
C LEU A 77 0.41 1.91 1.98
N GLN A 78 0.00 3.15 2.21
CA GLN A 78 0.92 4.19 2.66
C GLN A 78 1.52 3.85 4.03
N LEU A 79 0.70 3.39 4.96
CA LEU A 79 1.19 2.92 6.26
C LEU A 79 2.22 1.79 6.08
N LEU A 80 1.93 0.83 5.22
CA LEU A 80 2.82 -0.30 4.96
C LEU A 80 4.19 0.16 4.44
N TYR A 81 4.23 0.98 3.41
CA TYR A 81 5.46 1.30 2.69
C TYR A 81 6.17 2.56 3.18
N VAL A 82 5.52 3.41 3.96
CA VAL A 82 6.15 4.59 4.54
C VAL A 82 6.61 4.32 5.98
N ASP A 83 5.75 3.69 6.78
CA ASP A 83 6.01 3.52 8.22
C ASP A 83 6.50 2.13 8.61
N LEU A 84 5.91 1.07 8.06
CA LEU A 84 6.20 -0.31 8.49
C LEU A 84 7.36 -0.95 7.73
N GLU A 85 7.41 -0.79 6.43
CA GLU A 85 8.43 -1.39 5.55
C GLU A 85 9.05 -0.32 4.62
N PRO A 86 9.71 0.72 5.15
CA PRO A 86 10.22 1.82 4.33
C PRO A 86 11.42 1.42 3.46
N GLN A 87 12.06 0.30 3.73
CA GLN A 87 13.29 -0.12 3.05
C GLN A 87 13.11 -0.30 1.54
N ILE A 88 11.94 -0.79 1.12
CA ILE A 88 11.65 -1.00 -0.30
C ILE A 88 11.62 0.34 -1.04
N GLN A 89 10.90 1.31 -0.48
CA GLN A 89 10.82 2.66 -1.04
C GLN A 89 12.18 3.35 -1.07
N ILE A 90 12.95 3.23 0.00
CA ILE A 90 14.30 3.79 0.09
C ILE A 90 15.19 3.22 -1.00
N THR A 91 15.18 1.89 -1.19
CA THR A 91 15.94 1.25 -2.28
C THR A 91 15.57 1.84 -3.66
N PHE A 92 14.28 1.97 -3.92
CA PHE A 92 13.81 2.53 -5.19
C PHE A 92 14.29 3.96 -5.39
N LEU A 93 14.11 4.82 -4.40
CA LEU A 93 14.48 6.23 -4.49
C LEU A 93 15.99 6.42 -4.62
N ASP A 94 16.78 5.67 -3.86
CA ASP A 94 18.25 5.74 -3.92
C ASP A 94 18.77 5.37 -5.31
N VAL A 95 18.30 4.27 -5.88
CA VAL A 95 18.76 3.80 -7.19
C VAL A 95 18.25 4.71 -8.32
N ALA A 96 17.02 5.20 -8.21
CA ALA A 96 16.48 6.16 -9.17
C ALA A 96 17.10 7.56 -9.04
N GLY A 97 17.91 7.80 -8.02
CA GLY A 97 18.60 9.08 -7.82
C GLY A 97 17.69 10.21 -7.34
N VAL A 98 16.61 9.88 -6.65
CA VAL A 98 15.63 10.85 -6.15
C VAL A 98 16.01 11.28 -4.73
N LYS A 99 16.09 12.58 -4.51
CA LYS A 99 16.34 13.15 -3.19
C LYS A 99 15.20 12.78 -2.23
N HIS A 100 15.54 12.26 -1.07
CA HIS A 100 14.57 11.93 -0.02
C HIS A 100 15.23 11.96 1.36
N ASP A 101 14.39 12.00 2.40
CA ASP A 101 14.80 11.83 3.78
C ASP A 101 14.06 10.62 4.34
N ALA A 102 14.77 9.51 4.52
CA ALA A 102 14.21 8.24 5.01
C ALA A 102 12.96 7.77 4.21
N GLY A 103 12.96 8.02 2.90
CA GLY A 103 11.86 7.69 2.00
C GLY A 103 10.85 8.81 1.77
N ALA A 104 10.93 9.91 2.51
CA ALA A 104 10.08 11.07 2.32
C ALA A 104 10.65 12.00 1.24
N ILE A 105 9.91 12.21 0.16
CA ILE A 105 10.31 13.08 -0.94
C ILE A 105 9.95 14.53 -0.57
N PRO A 106 10.89 15.50 -0.72
CA PRO A 106 10.60 16.90 -0.45
C PRO A 106 9.45 17.42 -1.32
N GLU A 107 8.56 18.22 -0.74
CA GLU A 107 7.40 18.78 -1.45
C GLU A 107 7.80 19.70 -2.61
N GLU A 108 8.96 20.33 -2.54
CA GLU A 108 9.48 21.23 -3.58
C GLU A 108 9.98 20.52 -4.84
N LEU A 109 10.14 19.18 -4.81
CA LEU A 109 10.55 18.44 -6.00
C LEU A 109 9.42 18.40 -7.04
N GLU A 110 9.75 18.76 -8.28
CA GLU A 110 8.78 18.76 -9.37
C GLU A 110 8.62 17.38 -10.00
N LEU A 111 7.43 17.11 -10.52
CA LEU A 111 7.13 15.90 -11.28
C LEU A 111 7.61 16.02 -12.74
N PRO A 112 8.09 14.93 -13.36
CA PRO A 112 8.35 13.62 -12.77
C PRO A 112 9.61 13.62 -11.90
N TYR A 113 9.66 12.77 -10.88
CA TYR A 113 10.81 12.72 -9.97
C TYR A 113 12.08 12.11 -10.60
N ALA A 114 11.93 11.31 -11.64
CA ALA A 114 13.03 10.66 -12.34
C ALA A 114 12.65 10.41 -13.80
N ASP A 115 13.65 10.23 -14.66
CA ASP A 115 13.41 9.85 -16.05
C ASP A 115 13.17 8.33 -16.17
N ALA A 116 12.74 7.89 -17.37
CA ALA A 116 12.41 6.48 -17.60
C ALA A 116 13.61 5.55 -17.37
N ALA A 117 14.83 5.97 -17.69
CA ALA A 117 16.03 5.16 -17.46
C ALA A 117 16.32 4.99 -15.97
N ALA A 118 16.16 6.04 -15.18
CA ALA A 118 16.31 5.99 -13.74
C ALA A 118 15.24 5.09 -13.09
N VAL A 119 13.99 5.21 -13.55
CA VAL A 119 12.89 4.35 -13.11
C VAL A 119 13.20 2.87 -13.38
N ALA A 120 13.70 2.56 -14.59
CA ALA A 120 14.06 1.18 -14.96
C ALA A 120 15.13 0.61 -14.01
N ARG A 121 16.14 1.41 -13.65
CA ARG A 121 17.17 0.98 -12.69
C ARG A 121 16.57 0.72 -11.30
N GLY A 122 15.68 1.59 -10.86
CA GLY A 122 14.98 1.43 -9.58
C GLY A 122 14.15 0.16 -9.53
N VAL A 123 13.41 -0.14 -10.60
CA VAL A 123 12.62 -1.37 -10.74
C VAL A 123 13.50 -2.61 -10.60
N ALA A 124 14.62 -2.65 -11.35
CA ALA A 124 15.54 -3.77 -11.29
C ALA A 124 16.11 -4.00 -9.89
N ALA A 125 16.52 -2.93 -9.20
CA ALA A 125 17.07 -3.00 -7.86
C ALA A 125 16.05 -3.50 -6.84
N VAL A 126 14.83 -3.00 -6.90
CA VAL A 126 13.74 -3.38 -5.98
C VAL A 126 13.41 -4.86 -6.15
N LEU A 127 13.28 -5.34 -7.38
CA LEU A 127 12.97 -6.75 -7.64
C LEU A 127 14.13 -7.67 -7.21
N THR A 128 15.37 -7.25 -7.40
CA THR A 128 16.55 -8.03 -7.00
C THR A 128 16.66 -8.13 -5.47
N GLN A 129 16.45 -7.01 -4.77
CA GLN A 129 16.66 -6.94 -3.31
C GLN A 129 15.45 -7.38 -2.50
N HIS A 130 14.24 -7.18 -3.00
CA HIS A 130 13.01 -7.37 -2.23
C HIS A 130 12.05 -8.39 -2.82
N GLY A 131 12.32 -8.94 -4.00
CA GLY A 131 11.53 -10.01 -4.60
C GLY A 131 10.04 -9.69 -4.73
N ASP A 132 9.18 -10.57 -4.26
CA ASP A 132 7.73 -10.43 -4.37
C ASP A 132 7.18 -9.21 -3.61
N ASP A 133 7.76 -8.87 -2.47
CA ASP A 133 7.38 -7.66 -1.73
C ASP A 133 7.72 -6.40 -2.53
N GLY A 134 8.87 -6.41 -3.20
CA GLY A 134 9.26 -5.33 -4.11
C GLY A 134 8.30 -5.20 -5.29
N ARG A 135 7.90 -6.31 -5.88
CA ARG A 135 6.92 -6.34 -6.98
C ARG A 135 5.58 -5.75 -6.53
N HIS A 136 5.12 -6.12 -5.35
CA HIS A 136 3.89 -5.59 -4.78
C HIS A 136 3.98 -4.06 -4.58
N TYR A 137 5.11 -3.57 -4.06
CA TYR A 137 5.37 -2.13 -3.93
C TYR A 137 5.29 -1.41 -5.28
N LEU A 138 5.93 -1.96 -6.31
CA LEU A 138 5.92 -1.37 -7.64
C LEU A 138 4.52 -1.33 -8.25
N ARG A 139 3.73 -2.38 -8.06
CA ARG A 139 2.31 -2.39 -8.48
C ARG A 139 1.50 -1.31 -7.77
N THR A 140 1.80 -1.06 -6.50
CA THR A 140 1.18 0.03 -5.75
C THR A 140 1.50 1.37 -6.37
N LEU A 141 2.76 1.62 -6.74
CA LEU A 141 3.16 2.86 -7.43
C LEU A 141 2.46 3.00 -8.78
N VAL A 142 2.35 1.94 -9.56
CA VAL A 142 1.64 1.97 -10.85
C VAL A 142 0.19 2.38 -10.66
N MET A 143 -0.46 1.86 -9.65
CA MET A 143 -1.87 2.19 -9.40
C MET A 143 -2.10 3.62 -8.92
N TYR A 144 -1.23 4.13 -8.04
CA TYR A 144 -1.50 5.38 -7.32
C TYR A 144 -0.59 6.55 -7.70
N ASN A 145 0.59 6.30 -8.24
CA ASN A 145 1.61 7.33 -8.45
C ASN A 145 2.29 7.26 -9.82
N LEU A 146 1.64 6.70 -10.82
CA LEU A 146 2.24 6.47 -12.13
C LEU A 146 2.77 7.76 -12.79
N ALA A 147 2.08 8.87 -12.59
CA ALA A 147 2.49 10.15 -13.16
C ALA A 147 3.86 10.63 -12.65
N SER A 148 4.27 10.20 -11.46
CA SER A 148 5.57 10.53 -10.86
C SER A 148 6.72 9.69 -11.45
N TRP A 149 6.41 8.56 -12.08
CA TRP A 149 7.37 7.54 -12.47
C TRP A 149 7.18 7.10 -13.93
N PRO A 150 7.65 7.89 -14.91
CA PRO A 150 7.45 7.58 -16.33
C PRO A 150 8.04 6.22 -16.71
N GLY A 151 7.25 5.41 -17.41
CA GLY A 151 7.66 4.10 -17.90
C GLY A 151 7.61 2.98 -16.86
N LEU A 152 7.18 3.26 -15.62
CA LEU A 152 7.14 2.26 -14.56
C LEU A 152 6.26 1.06 -14.91
N ASP A 153 5.07 1.31 -15.41
CA ASP A 153 4.14 0.25 -15.82
C ASP A 153 4.72 -0.65 -16.92
N THR A 154 5.39 -0.04 -17.89
CA THR A 154 6.06 -0.77 -18.99
C THR A 154 7.21 -1.62 -18.46
N GLU A 155 8.06 -1.07 -17.60
CA GLU A 155 9.18 -1.81 -17.01
C GLU A 155 8.71 -2.97 -16.15
N LEU A 156 7.68 -2.77 -15.35
CA LEU A 156 7.12 -3.83 -14.52
C LEU A 156 6.50 -4.94 -15.38
N ALA A 157 5.77 -4.58 -16.43
CA ALA A 157 5.17 -5.54 -17.37
C ALA A 157 6.23 -6.42 -18.06
N LYS A 158 7.38 -5.87 -18.43
CA LYS A 158 8.50 -6.62 -19.01
C LYS A 158 8.98 -7.72 -18.07
N THR A 159 9.06 -7.44 -16.77
CA THR A 159 9.52 -8.42 -15.78
C THR A 159 8.51 -9.55 -15.57
N GLU A 160 7.23 -9.29 -15.75
CA GLU A 160 6.15 -10.28 -15.60
C GLU A 160 6.07 -11.24 -16.78
N THR A 161 6.42 -10.78 -17.98
CA THR A 161 6.45 -11.62 -19.20
C THR A 161 7.73 -12.42 -19.33
N ALA A 162 8.80 -12.05 -18.63
CA ALA A 162 10.09 -12.73 -18.69
C ALA A 162 10.22 -13.91 -17.71
N SER A 163 9.22 -14.15 -16.87
CA SER A 163 9.21 -15.23 -15.87
C SER A 163 8.43 -16.45 -16.33
#